data_214c63147f17211bc5e579830154fc49
#
_entry.id   214c63147f17211bc5e579830154fc49
#
_cell.length_a   1.000
_cell.length_b   1.000
_cell.length_c   1.000
_cell.angle_alpha   90.00
_cell.angle_beta   90.00
_cell.angle_gamma   90.00
#
_symmetry.space_group_name_H-M   'P 1'
#
loop_
_entity.id
_entity.type
_entity.pdbx_description
1 polymer ?
#
loop_
_entity_poly.entity_id
_entity_poly.type
_entity_poly.pdbx_seq_one_letter_code
_entity_poly.pdbx_strand_id
1 'polypeptide(L)'
;EMVAINNLLEEIGKNSSKVAYGEKETVKAINLGAVKQLLVLDSAVAINDMGNLMDMVENMNGEVMVISSQHEGGEQLKGLGSMAAILRYEIA
;
A
#
# COMPACT_ATOMS: atom_id res chain seq x y z
N GLU A 1 -5.34 11.89 -2.19
CA GLU A 1 -5.66 10.45 -2.13
C GLU A 1 -5.87 9.84 -3.51
N MET A 2 -6.62 10.51 -4.38
CA MET A 2 -6.88 9.95 -5.72
C MET A 2 -5.63 9.88 -6.59
N VAL A 3 -4.68 10.80 -6.43
CA VAL A 3 -3.44 10.73 -7.19
C VAL A 3 -2.67 9.46 -6.84
N ALA A 4 -2.58 9.13 -5.55
CA ALA A 4 -1.91 7.92 -5.11
C ALA A 4 -2.61 6.66 -5.59
N ILE A 5 -3.94 6.64 -5.51
CA ILE A 5 -4.74 5.51 -5.98
C ILE A 5 -4.59 5.34 -7.49
N ASN A 6 -4.64 6.44 -8.25
CA ASN A 6 -4.49 6.38 -9.70
C ASN A 6 -3.11 5.87 -10.09
N ASN A 7 -2.07 6.30 -9.39
CA ASN A 7 -0.71 5.80 -9.64
C ASN A 7 -0.61 4.30 -9.37
N LEU A 8 -1.24 3.85 -8.28
CA LEU A 8 -1.27 2.43 -7.94
C LEU A 8 -1.97 1.62 -9.03
N LEU A 9 -3.15 2.07 -9.46
CA LEU A 9 -3.92 1.36 -10.48
C LEU A 9 -3.19 1.34 -11.81
N GLU A 10 -2.49 2.42 -12.14
CA GLU A 10 -1.69 2.49 -13.36
C GLU A 10 -0.57 1.45 -13.33
N GLU A 11 0.13 1.32 -12.20
CA GLU A 11 1.19 0.34 -12.07
C GLU A 11 0.66 -1.09 -12.16
N ILE A 12 -0.49 -1.35 -11.56
CA ILE A 12 -1.15 -2.66 -11.68
C ILE A 12 -1.53 -2.92 -13.14
N GLY A 13 -2.10 -1.92 -13.82
CA GLY A 13 -2.51 -2.03 -15.21
C GLY A 13 -1.34 -2.29 -16.16
N LYS A 14 -0.17 -1.79 -15.84
CA LYS A 14 1.05 -2.04 -16.62
C LYS A 14 1.66 -3.40 -16.33
N ASN A 15 1.07 -4.14 -15.41
CA ASN A 15 1.63 -5.41 -14.95
C ASN A 15 3.05 -5.22 -14.40
N SER A 16 3.24 -4.13 -13.69
CA SER A 16 4.55 -3.74 -13.13
C SER A 16 4.95 -4.68 -12.00
N SER A 17 6.24 -5.00 -11.92
CA SER A 17 6.78 -5.75 -10.79
C SER A 17 7.11 -4.85 -9.59
N LYS A 18 6.84 -3.54 -9.71
CA LYS A 18 7.08 -2.57 -8.63
C LYS A 18 5.80 -2.21 -7.90
N VAL A 19 4.90 -3.16 -7.74
CA VAL A 19 3.66 -2.97 -7.02
C VAL A 19 3.31 -4.23 -6.26
N ALA A 20 2.74 -4.06 -5.07
CA ALA A 20 2.23 -5.17 -4.27
C ALA A 20 0.85 -4.77 -3.76
N TYR A 21 -0.08 -5.70 -3.69
CA TYR A 21 -1.38 -5.42 -3.12
C TYR A 21 -1.91 -6.65 -2.39
N GLY A 22 -2.81 -6.39 -1.44
CA GLY A 22 -3.26 -7.40 -0.52
C GLY A 22 -2.33 -7.47 0.68
N GLU A 23 -2.84 -7.98 1.79
CA GLU A 23 -2.10 -7.99 3.05
C GLU A 23 -0.80 -8.76 2.95
N LYS A 24 -0.85 -9.98 2.44
CA LYS A 24 0.30 -10.88 2.41
C LYS A 24 1.45 -10.30 1.58
N GLU A 25 1.15 -9.85 0.38
CA GLU A 25 2.18 -9.33 -0.53
C GLU A 25 2.72 -7.99 -0.04
N THR A 26 1.85 -7.15 0.51
CA THR A 26 2.28 -5.85 1.02
C THR A 26 3.19 -6.02 2.25
N VAL A 27 2.83 -6.91 3.16
CA VAL A 27 3.67 -7.17 4.35
C VAL A 27 5.04 -7.72 3.93
N LYS A 28 5.05 -8.61 2.95
CA LYS A 28 6.30 -9.15 2.42
C LYS A 28 7.20 -8.02 1.88
N ALA A 29 6.62 -7.10 1.13
CA ALA A 29 7.37 -5.96 0.58
C ALA A 29 7.91 -5.06 1.69
N ILE A 30 7.13 -4.83 2.74
CA ILE A 30 7.58 -4.04 3.89
C ILE A 30 8.77 -4.71 4.57
N ASN A 31 8.69 -6.01 4.80
CA ASN A 31 9.77 -6.75 5.44
C ASN A 31 11.05 -6.75 4.62
N LEU A 32 10.94 -6.63 3.31
CA LEU A 32 12.10 -6.57 2.41
C LEU A 32 12.68 -5.16 2.27
N GLY A 33 12.04 -4.17 2.91
CA GLY A 33 12.49 -2.79 2.80
C GLY A 33 12.28 -2.17 1.44
N ALA A 34 11.34 -2.70 0.67
CA ALA A 34 11.16 -2.33 -0.72
C ALA A 34 10.09 -1.25 -0.96
N VAL A 35 9.41 -0.80 0.09
CA VAL A 35 8.25 0.07 -0.07
C VAL A 35 8.65 1.53 -0.24
N LYS A 36 8.21 2.13 -1.34
CA LYS A 36 8.31 3.56 -1.58
C LYS A 36 7.11 4.30 -1.01
N GLN A 37 5.92 3.74 -1.18
CA GLN A 37 4.68 4.32 -0.68
C GLN A 37 3.72 3.20 -0.28
N LEU A 38 3.22 3.27 0.94
CA LEU A 38 2.20 2.35 1.44
C LEU A 38 0.85 3.05 1.44
N LEU A 39 -0.13 2.41 0.82
CA LEU A 39 -1.52 2.86 0.88
C LEU A 39 -2.29 1.86 1.72
N VAL A 40 -2.97 2.33 2.75
CA VAL A 40 -3.71 1.46 3.65
C VAL A 40 -5.07 2.08 3.97
N LEU A 41 -6.09 1.25 3.97
CA LEU A 41 -7.45 1.69 4.27
C LEU A 41 -7.58 1.99 5.76
N ASP A 42 -8.27 3.08 6.11
CA ASP A 42 -8.43 3.50 7.50
C ASP A 42 -9.03 2.40 8.38
N SER A 43 -10.01 1.67 7.85
CA SER A 43 -10.62 0.55 8.59
C SER A 43 -9.63 -0.59 8.84
N ALA A 44 -8.69 -0.80 7.93
CA ALA A 44 -7.67 -1.84 8.12
C ALA A 44 -6.68 -1.44 9.22
N VAL A 45 -6.35 -0.17 9.31
CA VAL A 45 -5.48 0.34 10.38
C VAL A 45 -6.13 0.07 11.75
N ALA A 46 -7.43 0.36 11.86
CA ALA A 46 -8.15 0.20 13.11
C ALA A 46 -8.27 -1.27 13.56
N ILE A 47 -8.41 -2.20 12.60
CA ILE A 47 -8.66 -3.60 12.90
C ILE A 47 -7.38 -4.39 13.10
N ASN A 48 -6.35 -4.12 12.30
CA ASN A 48 -5.17 -4.98 12.18
C ASN A 48 -3.94 -4.49 12.92
N ASP A 49 -4.04 -3.43 13.72
CA ASP A 49 -2.90 -2.86 14.45
C ASP A 49 -1.70 -2.64 13.53
N MET A 50 -1.89 -1.79 12.56
CA MET A 50 -0.88 -1.54 11.53
C MET A 50 0.28 -0.65 11.97
N GLY A 51 0.29 -0.22 13.24
CA GLY A 51 1.29 0.74 13.72
C GLY A 51 2.72 0.33 13.43
N ASN A 52 3.07 -0.92 13.74
CA ASN A 52 4.43 -1.42 13.51
C ASN A 52 4.80 -1.42 12.02
N LEU A 53 3.86 -1.82 11.17
CA LEU A 53 4.12 -1.86 9.74
C LEU A 53 4.31 -0.45 9.17
N MET A 54 3.49 0.49 9.63
CA MET A 54 3.60 1.89 9.21
C MET A 54 4.93 2.49 9.65
N ASP A 55 5.36 2.19 10.90
CA ASP A 55 6.65 2.63 11.39
C ASP A 55 7.81 2.06 10.57
N MET A 56 7.71 0.80 10.19
CA MET A 56 8.73 0.17 9.35
C MET A 56 8.85 0.89 8.00
N VAL A 57 7.73 1.25 7.40
CA VAL A 57 7.74 1.99 6.13
C VAL A 57 8.41 3.34 6.30
N GLU A 58 8.07 4.06 7.35
CA GLU A 58 8.67 5.37 7.62
C GLU A 58 10.17 5.26 7.90
N ASN A 59 10.58 4.21 8.60
CA ASN A 59 12.00 3.98 8.91
C ASN A 59 12.82 3.65 7.65
N MET A 60 12.20 3.14 6.61
CA MET A 60 12.89 2.90 5.34
C MET A 60 12.75 4.07 4.35
N ASN A 61 12.33 5.23 4.87
CA ASN A 61 12.10 6.45 4.10
C ASN A 61 10.96 6.32 3.08
N GLY A 62 10.02 5.43 3.35
CA GLY A 62 8.81 5.31 2.57
C GLY A 62 7.75 6.27 3.09
N GLU A 63 6.74 6.50 2.28
CA GLU A 63 5.61 7.34 2.63
C GLU A 63 4.42 6.46 3.00
N VAL A 64 3.69 6.85 4.03
CA VAL A 64 2.46 6.15 4.43
C VAL A 64 1.27 7.05 4.12
N MET A 65 0.30 6.52 3.40
CA MET A 65 -0.94 7.24 3.11
C MET A 65 -2.13 6.40 3.57
N VAL A 66 -2.91 6.93 4.51
CA VAL A 66 -4.13 6.29 4.97
C VAL A 66 -5.27 6.79 4.12
N ILE A 67 -5.99 5.88 3.49
CA ILE A 67 -7.09 6.19 2.58
C ILE A 67 -8.41 5.99 3.30
N SER A 68 -9.29 6.99 3.20
CA SER A 68 -10.61 6.92 3.84
C SER A 68 -11.50 5.89 3.15
N SER A 69 -12.13 5.05 3.94
CA SER A 69 -13.11 4.07 3.44
C SER A 69 -14.37 4.75 2.90
N GLN A 70 -14.57 6.02 3.22
CA GLN A 70 -15.69 6.81 2.70
C GLN A 70 -15.37 7.43 1.34
N HIS A 71 -14.14 7.34 0.91
CA HIS A 71 -13.67 7.92 -0.34
C HIS A 71 -13.79 6.91 -1.47
N GLU A 72 -14.00 7.40 -2.69
CA GLU A 72 -14.06 6.54 -3.88
C GLU A 72 -12.80 5.68 -4.02
N GLY A 73 -11.63 6.28 -3.78
CA GLY A 73 -10.36 5.54 -3.82
C GLY A 73 -10.29 4.45 -2.75
N GLY A 74 -10.99 4.64 -1.62
CA GLY A 74 -11.05 3.65 -0.56
C GLY A 74 -11.78 2.38 -1.00
N GLU A 75 -12.83 2.51 -1.78
CA GLU A 75 -13.54 1.35 -2.31
C GLU A 75 -12.64 0.54 -3.23
N GLN A 76 -11.88 1.23 -4.08
CA GLN A 76 -10.94 0.56 -4.97
C GLN A 76 -9.84 -0.15 -4.19
N LEU A 77 -9.31 0.48 -3.16
CA LEU A 77 -8.29 -0.12 -2.32
C LEU A 77 -8.83 -1.32 -1.57
N LYS A 78 -10.07 -1.24 -1.09
CA LYS A 78 -10.72 -2.36 -0.43
C LYS A 78 -10.78 -3.58 -1.35
N GLY A 79 -11.08 -3.36 -2.63
CA GLY A 79 -11.11 -4.42 -3.63
C GLY A 79 -9.76 -5.07 -3.86
N LEU A 80 -8.67 -4.37 -3.50
CA LEU A 80 -7.30 -4.89 -3.64
C LEU A 80 -6.79 -5.53 -2.34
N GLY A 81 -7.64 -5.63 -1.31
CA GLY A 81 -7.24 -6.24 -0.04
C GLY A 81 -6.96 -5.24 1.07
N SER A 82 -7.41 -4.02 0.92
CA SER A 82 -7.36 -2.94 1.91
C SER A 82 -5.96 -2.36 2.15
N MET A 83 -4.94 -2.86 1.49
CA MET A 83 -3.61 -2.28 1.52
C MET A 83 -2.85 -2.62 0.25
N ALA A 84 -1.94 -1.73 -0.12
CA ALA A 84 -1.12 -1.89 -1.30
C ALA A 84 0.14 -1.04 -1.14
N ALA A 85 1.15 -1.35 -1.93
CA ALA A 85 2.41 -0.61 -1.88
C ALA A 85 2.95 -0.40 -3.27
N ILE A 86 3.52 0.79 -3.48
CA ILE A 86 4.34 1.07 -4.63
C ILE A 86 5.78 0.85 -4.17
N LEU A 87 6.53 0.09 -4.94
CA LEU A 87 7.86 -0.35 -4.55
C LEU A 87 8.94 0.49 -5.21
N ARG A 88 10.09 0.60 -4.56
CA ARG A 88 11.22 1.34 -5.12
C ARG A 88 12.07 0.48 -6.04
N TYR A 89 11.94 -0.84 -5.92
CA TYR A 89 12.61 -1.79 -6.82
C TYR A 89 11.79 -3.07 -6.88
N GLU A 90 12.08 -3.89 -7.89
CA GLU A 90 11.36 -5.14 -8.09
C GLU A 90 11.74 -6.16 -7.02
N ILE A 91 10.74 -6.92 -6.57
CA ILE A 91 10.97 -8.06 -5.71
C ILE A 91 10.45 -9.31 -6.42
N ALA A 92 11.29 -10.30 -6.51
CA ALA A 92 10.97 -11.52 -7.22
C ALA A 92 10.17 -12.49 -6.32
#